data_e0accc3dc2ba53efdf9104ef0a0d3fbc
#
_entry.id   e0accc3dc2ba53efdf9104ef0a0d3fbc
#
_cell.length_a   1.000
_cell.length_b   1.000
_cell.length_c   1.000
_cell.angle_alpha   90.00
_cell.angle_beta   90.00
_cell.angle_gamma   90.00
#
_symmetry.space_group_name_H-M   'P 1'
#
loop_
_entity.id
_entity.type
_entity.pdbx_description
1 polymer ?
#
loop_
_entity_poly.entity_id
_entity_poly.type
_entity_poly.pdbx_seq_one_letter_code
_entity_poly.pdbx_strand_id
1 'polypeptide(L)'
;MRVHSKQALLGVSLAVGGMGALCFGFKSSALALFAAGVRELERDWRNRHPEFHGTLAERWQLSLDFYRETHRNPTNRALHVVGIPLIVGGAAGLLLSRPFSPVSGGIWLGSLAAFGGGWALNILGHAAYEGRAPAFSEDGLSFLAGPVWDLQQLLQRSTMAQR
;
A
#
# COMPACT_ATOMS: atom_id res chain seq x y z
N MET A 1 -0.18 23.23 3.29
CA MET A 1 -0.01 22.04 4.17
C MET A 1 -1.39 21.64 4.67
N ARG A 2 -2.01 20.57 4.15
CA ARG A 2 -3.32 20.13 4.66
C ARG A 2 -3.12 19.57 6.07
N VAL A 3 -3.83 20.12 7.05
CA VAL A 3 -3.84 19.58 8.41
C VAL A 3 -4.54 18.22 8.35
N HIS A 4 -3.79 17.14 8.53
CA HIS A 4 -4.38 15.81 8.63
C HIS A 4 -5.31 15.78 9.86
N SER A 5 -6.50 15.23 9.70
CA SER A 5 -7.41 15.03 10.82
C SER A 5 -6.78 14.08 11.85
N LYS A 6 -7.19 14.18 13.12
CA LYS A 6 -6.77 13.22 14.15
C LYS A 6 -7.09 11.78 13.76
N GLN A 7 -8.20 11.59 13.05
CA GLN A 7 -8.64 10.29 12.54
C GLN A 7 -7.73 9.76 11.43
N ALA A 8 -7.31 10.61 10.49
CA ALA A 8 -6.34 10.24 9.46
C ALA A 8 -4.99 9.85 10.08
N LEU A 9 -4.50 10.62 11.07
CA LEU A 9 -3.27 10.29 11.78
C LEU A 9 -3.36 8.94 12.50
N LEU A 10 -4.47 8.69 13.20
CA LEU A 10 -4.72 7.39 13.84
C LEU A 10 -4.71 6.26 12.81
N GLY A 11 -5.41 6.43 11.70
CA GLY A 11 -5.49 5.43 10.64
C GLY A 11 -4.12 5.09 10.04
N VAL A 12 -3.32 6.11 9.71
CA VAL A 12 -1.94 5.90 9.21
C VAL A 12 -1.07 5.22 10.28
N SER A 13 -1.14 5.66 11.54
CA SER A 13 -0.35 5.07 12.64
C SER A 13 -0.69 3.60 12.85
N LEU A 14 -1.95 3.23 12.80
CA LEU A 14 -2.40 1.83 12.91
C LEU A 14 -1.92 1.00 11.72
N ALA A 15 -2.05 1.51 10.49
CA ALA A 15 -1.60 0.78 9.30
C ALA A 15 -0.08 0.57 9.32
N VAL A 16 0.70 1.60 9.62
CA VAL A 16 2.16 1.51 9.75
C VAL A 16 2.56 0.60 10.92
N GLY A 17 1.87 0.70 12.06
CA GLY A 17 2.06 -0.21 13.20
C GLY A 17 1.79 -1.67 12.82
N GLY A 18 0.77 -1.94 12.00
CA GLY A 18 0.49 -3.25 11.45
C GLY A 18 1.62 -3.78 10.55
N MET A 19 2.15 -2.92 9.68
CA MET A 19 3.31 -3.26 8.85
C MET A 19 4.55 -3.57 9.71
N GLY A 20 4.81 -2.78 10.75
CA GLY A 20 5.87 -3.04 11.71
C GLY A 20 5.67 -4.36 12.43
N ALA A 21 4.47 -4.65 12.94
CA ALA A 21 4.14 -5.92 13.59
C ALA A 21 4.38 -7.12 12.66
N LEU A 22 4.08 -6.99 11.36
CA LEU A 22 4.38 -8.01 10.35
C LEU A 22 5.89 -8.28 10.25
N CYS A 23 6.71 -7.22 10.22
CA CYS A 23 8.15 -7.32 10.17
C CYS A 23 8.76 -8.01 11.40
N PHE A 24 8.07 -8.04 12.53
CA PHE A 24 8.48 -8.78 13.74
C PHE A 24 7.79 -10.15 13.88
N GLY A 25 7.00 -10.58 12.90
CA GLY A 25 6.34 -11.89 12.88
C GLY A 25 5.01 -11.95 13.65
N PHE A 26 4.49 -10.85 14.15
CA PHE A 26 3.18 -10.75 14.85
C PHE A 26 2.01 -10.69 13.86
N LYS A 27 1.75 -11.79 13.15
CA LYS A 27 0.87 -11.84 11.98
C LYS A 27 -0.57 -11.42 12.27
N SER A 28 -1.18 -11.96 13.33
CA SER A 28 -2.56 -11.62 13.70
C SER A 28 -2.70 -10.15 14.10
N SER A 29 -1.77 -9.65 14.91
CA SER A 29 -1.72 -8.22 15.26
C SER A 29 -1.49 -7.34 14.05
N ALA A 30 -0.61 -7.75 13.13
CA ALA A 30 -0.33 -7.05 11.89
C ALA A 30 -1.60 -6.88 11.05
N LEU A 31 -2.32 -7.97 10.82
CA LEU A 31 -3.57 -7.94 10.03
C LEU A 31 -4.65 -7.11 10.72
N ALA A 32 -4.83 -7.28 12.04
CA ALA A 32 -5.83 -6.53 12.80
C ALA A 32 -5.54 -5.02 12.81
N LEU A 33 -4.29 -4.62 13.06
CA LEU A 33 -3.89 -3.21 13.08
C LEU A 33 -3.99 -2.60 11.68
N PHE A 34 -3.55 -3.30 10.64
CA PHE A 34 -3.63 -2.80 9.27
C PHE A 34 -5.09 -2.61 8.84
N ALA A 35 -5.95 -3.60 9.08
CA ALA A 35 -7.38 -3.50 8.77
C ALA A 35 -8.07 -2.36 9.56
N ALA A 36 -7.75 -2.20 10.85
CA ALA A 36 -8.24 -1.10 11.65
C ALA A 36 -7.77 0.26 11.09
N GLY A 37 -6.49 0.35 10.68
CA GLY A 37 -5.94 1.56 10.06
C GLY A 37 -6.66 1.95 8.78
N VAL A 38 -6.83 1.00 7.85
CA VAL A 38 -7.58 1.22 6.60
C VAL A 38 -9.02 1.66 6.88
N ARG A 39 -9.68 1.03 7.87
CA ARG A 39 -11.04 1.41 8.27
C ARG A 39 -11.12 2.84 8.82
N GLU A 40 -10.17 3.28 9.64
CA GLU A 40 -10.16 4.65 10.16
C GLU A 40 -9.88 5.67 9.05
N LEU A 41 -9.01 5.35 8.08
CA LEU A 41 -8.78 6.19 6.92
C LEU A 41 -10.01 6.28 6.01
N GLU A 42 -10.74 5.18 5.81
CA GLU A 42 -12.00 5.20 5.05
C GLU A 42 -13.08 6.02 5.76
N ARG A 43 -13.17 5.93 7.11
CA ARG A 43 -14.07 6.78 7.90
C ARG A 43 -13.72 8.26 7.74
N ASP A 44 -12.43 8.60 7.81
CA ASP A 44 -11.97 9.98 7.61
C ASP A 44 -12.32 10.47 6.20
N TRP A 45 -12.14 9.63 5.18
CA TRP A 45 -12.52 9.95 3.81
C TRP A 45 -14.02 10.25 3.71
N ARG A 46 -14.89 9.38 4.26
CA ARG A 46 -16.34 9.56 4.24
C ARG A 46 -16.79 10.81 5.01
N ASN A 47 -16.13 11.13 6.11
CA ASN A 47 -16.41 12.36 6.86
C ASN A 47 -16.06 13.63 6.08
N ARG A 48 -15.09 13.56 5.17
CA ARG A 48 -14.71 14.66 4.26
C ARG A 48 -15.56 14.72 2.99
N HIS A 49 -16.30 13.66 2.69
CA HIS A 49 -17.19 13.56 1.51
C HIS A 49 -18.59 13.10 1.94
N PRO A 50 -19.29 13.92 2.76
CA PRO A 50 -20.62 13.57 3.27
C PRO A 50 -21.67 13.42 2.15
N GLU A 51 -21.43 14.04 0.98
CA GLU A 51 -22.25 13.94 -0.21
C GLU A 51 -22.15 12.58 -0.92
N PHE A 52 -21.15 11.77 -0.59
CA PHE A 52 -20.97 10.47 -1.23
C PHE A 52 -21.89 9.41 -0.63
N HIS A 53 -22.89 9.00 -1.40
CA HIS A 53 -23.85 7.94 -1.05
C HIS A 53 -23.73 6.70 -1.94
N GLY A 54 -22.64 6.61 -2.71
CA GLY A 54 -22.40 5.52 -3.65
C GLY A 54 -22.10 4.16 -3.01
N THR A 55 -22.13 3.15 -3.85
CA THR A 55 -21.79 1.76 -3.52
C THR A 55 -20.29 1.59 -3.24
N LEU A 56 -19.91 0.42 -2.71
CA LEU A 56 -18.49 0.06 -2.56
C LEU A 56 -17.75 -0.01 -3.89
N ALA A 57 -18.43 -0.43 -4.98
CA ALA A 57 -17.82 -0.47 -6.31
C ALA A 57 -17.50 0.94 -6.84
N GLU A 58 -18.41 1.88 -6.67
CA GLU A 58 -18.19 3.29 -7.03
C GLU A 58 -17.07 3.91 -6.17
N ARG A 59 -17.08 3.62 -4.86
CA ARG A 59 -16.01 4.07 -3.96
C ARG A 59 -14.64 3.50 -4.36
N TRP A 60 -14.59 2.23 -4.74
CA TRP A 60 -13.38 1.60 -5.26
C TRP A 60 -12.90 2.26 -6.55
N GLN A 61 -13.80 2.55 -7.48
CA GLN A 61 -13.46 3.22 -8.73
C GLN A 61 -12.90 4.63 -8.48
N LEU A 62 -13.50 5.41 -7.57
CA LEU A 62 -12.96 6.71 -7.16
C LEU A 62 -11.53 6.60 -6.62
N SER A 63 -11.24 5.57 -5.82
CA SER A 63 -9.89 5.36 -5.30
C SER A 63 -8.88 5.00 -6.40
N LEU A 64 -9.29 4.19 -7.38
CA LEU A 64 -8.45 3.88 -8.55
C LEU A 64 -8.18 5.13 -9.39
N ASP A 65 -9.18 5.96 -9.64
CA ASP A 65 -9.03 7.17 -10.42
C ASP A 65 -8.14 8.18 -9.69
N PHE A 66 -8.34 8.35 -8.39
CA PHE A 66 -7.47 9.16 -7.54
C PHE A 66 -6.01 8.66 -7.57
N TYR A 67 -5.80 7.33 -7.48
CA TYR A 67 -4.46 6.75 -7.58
C TYR A 67 -3.81 7.06 -8.92
N ARG A 68 -4.52 6.92 -10.04
CA ARG A 68 -4.02 7.26 -11.39
C ARG A 68 -3.63 8.72 -11.51
N GLU A 69 -4.45 9.62 -10.97
CA GLU A 69 -4.21 11.07 -11.01
C GLU A 69 -3.00 11.50 -10.18
N THR A 70 -2.69 10.77 -9.13
CA THR A 70 -1.57 11.08 -8.22
C THR A 70 -0.26 10.42 -8.62
N HIS A 71 -0.23 9.58 -9.67
CA HIS A 71 0.96 8.87 -10.14
C HIS A 71 1.23 9.18 -11.62
N ARG A 72 1.48 10.45 -11.94
CA ARG A 72 1.70 10.91 -13.34
C ARG A 72 3.16 10.92 -13.75
N ASN A 73 4.08 11.08 -12.82
CA ASN A 73 5.50 11.12 -13.12
C ASN A 73 5.99 9.74 -13.59
N PRO A 74 6.63 9.63 -14.78
CA PRO A 74 7.05 8.34 -15.34
C PRO A 74 8.12 7.64 -14.49
N THR A 75 9.01 8.39 -13.83
CA THR A 75 10.04 7.82 -12.96
C THR A 75 9.43 7.26 -11.68
N ASN A 76 8.49 7.99 -11.04
CA ASN A 76 7.75 7.48 -9.90
C ASN A 76 7.00 6.20 -10.28
N ARG A 77 6.34 6.18 -11.44
CA ARG A 77 5.66 4.98 -11.95
C ARG A 77 6.61 3.81 -12.17
N ALA A 78 7.80 4.04 -12.69
CA ALA A 78 8.80 2.99 -12.86
C ALA A 78 9.25 2.41 -11.51
N LEU A 79 9.42 3.26 -10.49
CA LEU A 79 9.73 2.82 -9.12
C LEU A 79 8.59 2.00 -8.50
N HIS A 80 7.32 2.36 -8.76
CA HIS A 80 6.15 1.61 -8.30
C HIS A 80 6.01 0.26 -9.00
N VAL A 81 6.30 0.17 -10.29
CA VAL A 81 6.29 -1.10 -11.06
C VAL A 81 7.24 -2.13 -10.45
N VAL A 82 8.34 -1.71 -9.85
CA VAL A 82 9.27 -2.58 -9.13
C VAL A 82 8.88 -2.70 -7.65
N GLY A 83 8.58 -1.58 -7.00
CA GLY A 83 8.33 -1.50 -5.57
C GLY A 83 7.07 -2.24 -5.13
N ILE A 84 5.97 -2.14 -5.88
CA ILE A 84 4.70 -2.79 -5.52
C ILE A 84 4.81 -4.33 -5.51
N PRO A 85 5.35 -5.02 -6.53
CA PRO A 85 5.58 -6.46 -6.45
C PRO A 85 6.47 -6.87 -5.28
N LEU A 86 7.50 -6.08 -4.95
CA LEU A 86 8.35 -6.34 -3.79
C LEU A 86 7.60 -6.19 -2.48
N ILE A 87 6.73 -5.16 -2.33
CA ILE A 87 5.87 -5.00 -1.15
C ILE A 87 4.92 -6.17 -1.01
N VAL A 88 4.17 -6.50 -2.08
CA VAL A 88 3.15 -7.55 -2.05
C VAL A 88 3.78 -8.92 -1.83
N GLY A 89 4.83 -9.26 -2.59
CA GLY A 89 5.56 -10.52 -2.45
C GLY A 89 6.27 -10.64 -1.10
N GLY A 90 6.89 -9.56 -0.65
CA GLY A 90 7.53 -9.48 0.67
C GLY A 90 6.52 -9.67 1.81
N ALA A 91 5.37 -8.97 1.77
CA ALA A 91 4.30 -9.15 2.75
C ALA A 91 3.75 -10.59 2.77
N ALA A 92 3.51 -11.18 1.60
CA ALA A 92 3.08 -12.57 1.49
C ALA A 92 4.13 -13.53 2.08
N GLY A 93 5.41 -13.34 1.76
CA GLY A 93 6.50 -14.13 2.31
C GLY A 93 6.62 -14.00 3.83
N LEU A 94 6.49 -12.80 4.39
CA LEU A 94 6.46 -12.57 5.85
C LEU A 94 5.25 -13.25 6.51
N LEU A 95 4.09 -13.25 5.87
CA LEU A 95 2.90 -13.96 6.36
C LEU A 95 3.08 -15.48 6.35
N LEU A 96 3.75 -16.03 5.35
CA LEU A 96 3.90 -17.48 5.16
C LEU A 96 5.13 -18.04 5.90
N SER A 97 6.17 -17.24 6.18
CA SER A 97 7.38 -17.66 6.87
C SER A 97 7.35 -17.34 8.38
N ARG A 98 8.33 -17.85 9.12
CA ARG A 98 8.49 -17.55 10.56
C ARG A 98 9.90 -17.01 10.80
N PRO A 99 10.06 -15.90 11.58
CA PRO A 99 11.37 -15.51 12.09
C PRO A 99 11.95 -16.62 12.97
N PHE A 100 13.26 -16.67 13.05
CA PHE A 100 13.99 -17.59 13.93
C PHE A 100 13.80 -19.10 13.64
N SER A 101 13.20 -19.47 12.50
CA SER A 101 13.10 -20.86 12.07
C SER A 101 14.31 -21.23 11.21
N PRO A 102 15.01 -22.37 11.47
CA PRO A 102 16.11 -22.81 10.61
C PRO A 102 15.71 -23.03 9.16
N VAL A 103 14.45 -23.46 8.93
CA VAL A 103 13.92 -23.77 7.59
C VAL A 103 13.41 -22.54 6.87
N SER A 104 12.69 -21.64 7.56
CA SER A 104 12.02 -20.50 6.94
C SER A 104 12.65 -19.13 7.25
N GLY A 105 13.70 -19.08 8.08
CA GLY A 105 14.36 -17.83 8.47
C GLY A 105 14.99 -17.09 7.29
N GLY A 106 15.58 -17.82 6.33
CA GLY A 106 16.11 -17.22 5.11
C GLY A 106 15.02 -16.60 4.23
N ILE A 107 13.88 -17.31 4.10
CA ILE A 107 12.71 -16.79 3.37
C ILE A 107 12.18 -15.54 4.08
N TRP A 108 12.09 -15.57 5.41
CA TRP A 108 11.64 -14.42 6.19
C TRP A 108 12.55 -13.19 6.01
N LEU A 109 13.88 -13.37 6.07
CA LEU A 109 14.85 -12.28 5.86
C LEU A 109 14.77 -11.72 4.43
N GLY A 110 14.70 -12.58 3.43
CA GLY A 110 14.53 -12.16 2.03
C GLY A 110 13.21 -11.40 1.82
N SER A 111 12.13 -11.87 2.45
CA SER A 111 10.82 -11.22 2.41
C SER A 111 10.82 -9.86 3.12
N LEU A 112 11.55 -9.76 4.25
CA LEU A 112 11.72 -8.50 4.97
C LEU A 112 12.49 -7.47 4.12
N ALA A 113 13.58 -7.90 3.47
CA ALA A 113 14.35 -7.06 2.57
C ALA A 113 13.53 -6.60 1.36
N ALA A 114 12.74 -7.51 0.76
CA ALA A 114 11.84 -7.17 -0.35
C ALA A 114 10.76 -6.17 0.08
N PHE A 115 10.10 -6.43 1.22
CA PHE A 115 9.06 -5.55 1.75
C PHE A 115 9.60 -4.15 2.06
N GLY A 116 10.70 -4.05 2.80
CA GLY A 116 11.33 -2.76 3.14
C GLY A 116 11.89 -2.04 1.92
N GLY A 117 12.56 -2.75 1.01
CA GLY A 117 13.08 -2.21 -0.24
C GLY A 117 11.97 -1.68 -1.16
N GLY A 118 10.86 -2.41 -1.28
CA GLY A 118 9.70 -1.97 -2.05
C GLY A 118 9.09 -0.68 -1.48
N TRP A 119 8.94 -0.58 -0.16
CA TRP A 119 8.50 0.66 0.49
C TRP A 119 9.48 1.81 0.28
N ALA A 120 10.78 1.56 0.38
CA ALA A 120 11.80 2.58 0.13
C ALA A 120 11.71 3.14 -1.30
N LEU A 121 11.53 2.28 -2.31
CA LEU A 121 11.34 2.71 -3.70
C LEU A 121 10.09 3.58 -3.88
N ASN A 122 8.96 3.18 -3.29
CA ASN A 122 7.72 3.94 -3.41
C ASN A 122 7.81 5.30 -2.71
N ILE A 123 8.34 5.34 -1.48
CA ILE A 123 8.54 6.60 -0.74
C ILE A 123 9.48 7.53 -1.49
N LEU A 124 10.60 7.00 -2.01
CA LEU A 124 11.54 7.77 -2.83
C LEU A 124 10.86 8.34 -4.08
N GLY A 125 10.04 7.54 -4.75
CA GLY A 125 9.28 7.96 -5.93
C GLY A 125 8.40 9.17 -5.63
N HIS A 126 7.63 9.13 -4.56
CA HIS A 126 6.78 10.24 -4.14
C HIS A 126 7.58 11.47 -3.70
N ALA A 127 8.61 11.29 -2.88
CA ALA A 127 9.39 12.39 -2.33
C ALA A 127 10.23 13.11 -3.39
N ALA A 128 10.89 12.35 -4.28
CA ALA A 128 11.85 12.92 -5.21
C ALA A 128 11.22 13.37 -6.55
N TYR A 129 10.15 12.71 -7.01
CA TYR A 129 9.64 12.90 -8.37
C TYR A 129 8.19 13.40 -8.44
N GLU A 130 7.34 13.07 -7.48
CA GLU A 130 5.97 13.62 -7.42
C GLU A 130 5.89 14.90 -6.55
N GLY A 131 6.81 15.09 -5.61
CA GLY A 131 6.76 16.20 -4.66
C GLY A 131 5.51 16.18 -3.78
N ARG A 132 4.93 15.00 -3.58
CA ARG A 132 3.65 14.79 -2.91
C ARG A 132 3.73 13.56 -1.98
N ALA A 133 2.95 13.60 -0.90
CA ALA A 133 2.80 12.44 -0.03
C ALA A 133 2.12 11.27 -0.80
N PRO A 134 2.38 10.02 -0.39
CA PRO A 134 1.73 8.85 -0.97
C PRO A 134 0.20 8.95 -0.93
N ALA A 135 -0.48 8.41 -1.96
CA ALA A 135 -1.92 8.52 -2.15
C ALA A 135 -2.75 8.07 -0.94
N PHE A 136 -2.30 7.05 -0.21
CA PHE A 136 -2.98 6.55 0.98
C PHE A 136 -3.09 7.56 2.12
N SER A 137 -2.30 8.63 2.13
CA SER A 137 -2.41 9.70 3.12
C SER A 137 -3.66 10.57 2.92
N GLU A 138 -4.21 10.59 1.71
CA GLU A 138 -5.42 11.34 1.36
C GLU A 138 -6.62 10.41 1.11
N ASP A 139 -6.37 9.23 0.57
CA ASP A 139 -7.36 8.18 0.33
C ASP A 139 -6.85 6.82 0.84
N GLY A 140 -7.38 6.36 1.97
CA GLY A 140 -6.96 5.13 2.64
C GLY A 140 -7.12 3.86 1.81
N LEU A 141 -8.11 3.81 0.91
CA LEU A 141 -8.25 2.66 0.01
C LEU A 141 -7.11 2.54 -1.00
N SER A 142 -6.32 3.60 -1.21
CA SER A 142 -5.13 3.56 -2.07
C SER A 142 -4.06 2.59 -1.58
N PHE A 143 -4.07 2.19 -0.29
CA PHE A 143 -3.26 1.06 0.20
C PHE A 143 -3.55 -0.26 -0.53
N LEU A 144 -4.79 -0.42 -1.00
CA LEU A 144 -5.25 -1.62 -1.71
C LEU A 144 -5.39 -1.35 -3.21
N ALA A 145 -5.96 -0.22 -3.59
CA ALA A 145 -6.21 0.15 -4.97
C ALA A 145 -4.91 0.32 -5.78
N GLY A 146 -3.88 0.91 -5.17
CA GLY A 146 -2.57 1.07 -5.79
C GLY A 146 -1.94 -0.26 -6.21
N PRO A 147 -1.69 -1.19 -5.27
CA PRO A 147 -1.16 -2.52 -5.60
C PRO A 147 -1.99 -3.28 -6.62
N VAL A 148 -3.31 -3.26 -6.51
CA VAL A 148 -4.19 -3.94 -7.48
C VAL A 148 -4.02 -3.33 -8.88
N TRP A 149 -4.02 -2.01 -8.99
CA TRP A 149 -3.88 -1.34 -10.28
C TRP A 149 -2.50 -1.59 -10.92
N ASP A 150 -1.41 -1.47 -10.17
CA ASP A 150 -0.06 -1.69 -10.69
C ASP A 150 0.15 -3.15 -11.12
N LEU A 151 -0.32 -4.12 -10.33
CA LEU A 151 -0.25 -5.54 -10.70
C LEU A 151 -1.10 -5.84 -11.95
N GLN A 152 -2.28 -5.26 -12.09
CA GLN A 152 -3.09 -5.40 -13.30
C GLN A 152 -2.38 -4.86 -14.53
N GLN A 153 -1.72 -3.70 -14.44
CA GLN A 153 -0.94 -3.13 -15.53
C GLN A 153 0.24 -4.04 -15.93
N LEU A 154 0.93 -4.64 -14.97
CA LEU A 154 2.01 -5.59 -15.24
C LEU A 154 1.50 -6.84 -15.98
N LEU A 155 0.40 -7.42 -15.54
CA LEU A 155 -0.21 -8.59 -16.18
C LEU A 155 -0.68 -8.29 -17.61
N GLN A 156 -1.27 -7.13 -17.86
CA GLN A 156 -1.69 -6.72 -19.20
C GLN A 156 -0.50 -6.56 -20.16
N ARG A 157 0.59 -5.94 -19.70
CA ARG A 157 1.82 -5.78 -20.50
C ARG A 157 2.45 -7.12 -20.86
N SER A 158 2.53 -8.07 -19.93
CA SER A 158 3.08 -9.41 -20.19
C SER A 158 2.23 -10.18 -21.21
N THR A 159 0.91 -10.04 -21.19
CA THR A 159 0.03 -10.68 -22.16
C THR A 159 0.14 -10.09 -23.57
N MET A 160 0.39 -8.77 -23.68
CA MET A 160 0.60 -8.11 -24.98
C MET A 160 1.98 -8.44 -25.59
N ALA A 161 3.00 -8.66 -24.77
CA ALA A 161 4.34 -9.02 -25.23
C ALA A 161 4.46 -10.47 -25.73
N GLN A 162 3.47 -11.31 -25.48
CA GLN A 162 3.39 -12.71 -25.91
C GLN A 162 2.54 -12.92 -27.19
N ARG A 163 1.96 -11.84 -27.72
CA ARG A 163 1.22 -11.85 -29.00
C ARG A 163 2.02 -11.21 -30.12
#